data_2c4d275a539ce97d0bd48a6ceb0f1bf5
#
_entry.id   2c4d275a539ce97d0bd48a6ceb0f1bf5
#
_cell.length_a   1.000
_cell.length_b   1.000
_cell.length_c   1.000
_cell.angle_alpha   90.00
_cell.angle_beta   90.00
_cell.angle_gamma   90.00
#
_symmetry.space_group_name_H-M   'P 1'
#
loop_
_entity.id
_entity.type
_entity.pdbx_description
1 polymer ?
#
loop_
_entity_poly.entity_id
_entity_poly.type
_entity_poly.pdbx_seq_one_letter_code
_entity_poly.pdbx_strand_id
1 'polypeptide(L)'
;MSNGKIILTKIDEAWLRFDCEDRGILMELSEFFTFMVPGAKFTPAFRNKLWDGKIRLADLRTNKIYSGLQKYIEQFCIEREYSIEVPYQEPFDDNIDWVDLLPLGNIKPRDYQKDAVKYGLSNRKGLLVSPTASGKSLIIYLLIRYFMEYNKSKKILLIVPTTSLVKQMYGDFADYSKDDETFNPNVCHQIMAGIDKNADTQIYISTWQSIYKLPKEYFQQFGMVIGDEAHNFKAKSLISILTKCSEAEYRFGLTGTLDGTQTHKLVLEGLFGPVYNVTSTKALIDDNHLSDLDIEVVLLKHLE
;
A
#
# COMPACT_ATOMS: atom_id res chain seq x y z
N MET A 1 13.57 38.62 -0.11
CA MET A 1 14.17 37.31 -0.39
C MET A 1 13.08 36.50 -1.11
N SER A 2 13.34 35.97 -2.29
CA SER A 2 12.32 35.15 -2.98
C SER A 2 12.12 33.90 -2.16
N ASN A 3 10.96 33.75 -1.54
CA ASN A 3 10.60 32.47 -0.96
C ASN A 3 10.64 31.45 -2.09
N GLY A 4 11.55 30.47 -1.99
CA GLY A 4 11.69 29.47 -3.05
C GLY A 4 10.38 28.74 -3.27
N LYS A 5 10.09 28.42 -4.53
CA LYS A 5 8.84 27.76 -4.95
C LYS A 5 9.14 26.36 -5.45
N ILE A 6 8.53 25.34 -4.82
CA ILE A 6 8.55 23.94 -5.30
C ILE A 6 7.28 23.71 -6.14
N ILE A 7 7.46 23.13 -7.32
CA ILE A 7 6.38 22.74 -8.21
C ILE A 7 6.32 21.21 -8.25
N LEU A 8 5.16 20.64 -7.89
CA LEU A 8 4.92 19.20 -8.00
C LEU A 8 4.11 18.90 -9.25
N THR A 9 4.59 17.98 -10.07
CA THR A 9 3.88 17.50 -11.26
C THR A 9 3.64 16.01 -11.13
N LYS A 10 2.39 15.56 -11.35
CA LYS A 10 2.06 14.14 -11.38
C LYS A 10 2.58 13.53 -12.68
N ILE A 11 3.47 12.54 -12.58
CA ILE A 11 3.98 11.78 -13.72
C ILE A 11 3.03 10.63 -14.04
N ASP A 12 2.73 9.83 -13.01
CA ASP A 12 1.80 8.70 -13.06
C ASP A 12 1.30 8.39 -11.63
N GLU A 13 0.57 7.31 -11.44
CA GLU A 13 0.02 6.98 -10.12
C GLU A 13 1.06 6.54 -9.10
N ALA A 14 2.29 6.25 -9.51
CA ALA A 14 3.40 5.91 -8.62
C ALA A 14 4.34 7.08 -8.32
N TRP A 15 4.45 8.07 -9.23
CA TRP A 15 5.51 9.07 -9.20
C TRP A 15 5.03 10.49 -9.36
N LEU A 16 5.59 11.37 -8.50
CA LEU A 16 5.61 12.82 -8.69
C LEU A 16 6.99 13.27 -9.14
N ARG A 17 7.01 14.36 -9.90
CA ARG A 17 8.21 15.14 -10.19
C ARG A 17 8.17 16.40 -9.34
N PHE A 18 9.31 16.76 -8.75
CA PHE A 18 9.49 18.01 -8.03
C PHE A 18 10.52 18.88 -8.75
N ASP A 19 10.19 20.14 -8.97
CA ASP A 19 11.04 21.11 -9.62
C ASP A 19 11.13 22.39 -8.74
N CYS A 20 12.30 23.02 -8.72
CA CYS A 20 12.54 24.30 -8.05
C CYS A 20 13.71 24.98 -8.74
N GLU A 21 13.65 26.34 -8.90
CA GLU A 21 14.76 27.11 -9.46
C GLU A 21 15.95 27.15 -8.51
N ASP A 22 15.69 27.13 -7.20
CA ASP A 22 16.75 27.12 -6.17
C ASP A 22 17.21 25.67 -5.91
N ARG A 23 18.45 25.41 -6.33
CA ARG A 23 19.10 24.11 -6.12
C ARG A 23 19.33 23.79 -4.63
N GLY A 24 19.50 24.79 -3.79
CA GLY A 24 19.67 24.63 -2.35
C GLY A 24 18.44 23.99 -1.74
N ILE A 25 17.24 24.45 -2.12
CA ILE A 25 15.96 23.89 -1.66
C ILE A 25 15.79 22.45 -2.13
N LEU A 26 16.18 22.12 -3.38
CA LEU A 26 16.13 20.74 -3.87
C LEU A 26 17.07 19.82 -3.07
N MET A 27 18.26 20.31 -2.70
CA MET A 27 19.19 19.53 -1.87
C MET A 27 18.61 19.31 -0.46
N GLU A 28 18.03 20.33 0.13
CA GLU A 28 17.38 20.26 1.43
C GLU A 28 16.19 19.29 1.44
N LEU A 29 15.35 19.35 0.39
CA LEU A 29 14.26 18.39 0.18
C LEU A 29 14.79 16.95 0.08
N SER A 30 15.86 16.75 -0.69
CA SER A 30 16.46 15.41 -0.82
C SER A 30 17.07 14.92 0.49
N GLU A 31 17.66 15.80 1.28
CA GLU A 31 18.20 15.47 2.60
C GLU A 31 17.09 15.10 3.57
N PHE A 32 15.99 15.85 3.58
CA PHE A 32 14.79 15.55 4.37
C PHE A 32 14.24 14.13 4.09
N PHE A 33 14.28 13.70 2.85
CA PHE A 33 13.85 12.34 2.43
C PHE A 33 15.00 11.34 2.33
N THR A 34 16.12 11.58 3.03
CA THR A 34 17.28 10.68 3.08
C THR A 34 17.41 10.05 4.47
N PHE A 35 17.41 8.73 4.53
CA PHE A 35 17.43 7.98 5.79
C PHE A 35 18.52 6.92 5.78
N MET A 36 19.18 6.75 6.93
CA MET A 36 20.10 5.64 7.15
C MET A 36 19.31 4.34 7.34
N VAL A 37 19.66 3.31 6.60
CA VAL A 37 19.04 1.99 6.74
C VAL A 37 19.51 1.33 8.03
N PRO A 38 18.59 0.89 8.91
CA PRO A 38 18.97 0.15 10.10
C PRO A 38 19.84 -1.06 9.76
N GLY A 39 20.97 -1.20 10.46
CA GLY A 39 21.89 -2.31 10.21
C GLY A 39 22.74 -2.20 8.93
N ALA A 40 22.64 -1.12 8.15
CA ALA A 40 23.41 -0.92 6.91
C ALA A 40 24.91 -1.20 7.07
N LYS A 41 25.52 -0.76 8.17
CA LYS A 41 26.95 -0.97 8.48
C LYS A 41 27.39 -2.43 8.55
N PHE A 42 26.45 -3.35 8.72
CA PHE A 42 26.74 -4.80 8.75
C PHE A 42 26.66 -5.44 7.35
N THR A 43 26.19 -4.72 6.35
CA THR A 43 26.06 -5.26 4.99
C THR A 43 27.41 -5.24 4.26
N PRO A 44 27.68 -6.22 3.37
CA PRO A 44 28.90 -6.22 2.54
C PRO A 44 29.03 -4.98 1.66
N ALA A 45 27.92 -4.49 1.11
CA ALA A 45 27.92 -3.30 0.26
C ALA A 45 28.39 -2.04 0.98
N PHE A 46 28.00 -1.85 2.24
CA PHE A 46 28.47 -0.74 3.07
C PHE A 46 29.95 -0.91 3.44
N ARG A 47 30.34 -2.11 3.90
CA ARG A 47 31.74 -2.41 4.28
C ARG A 47 32.71 -2.22 3.11
N ASN A 48 32.29 -2.59 1.91
CA ASN A 48 33.08 -2.44 0.69
C ASN A 48 32.98 -1.02 0.07
N LYS A 49 32.32 -0.05 0.77
CA LYS A 49 32.10 1.33 0.29
C LYS A 49 31.38 1.43 -1.07
N LEU A 50 30.64 0.41 -1.45
CA LEU A 50 29.78 0.39 -2.66
C LEU A 50 28.45 1.09 -2.44
N TRP A 51 28.08 1.32 -1.18
CA TRP A 51 26.85 1.99 -0.77
C TRP A 51 27.07 2.72 0.55
N ASP A 52 26.50 3.90 0.69
CA ASP A 52 26.63 4.77 1.88
C ASP A 52 25.64 4.44 3.01
N GLY A 53 24.88 3.35 2.87
CA GLY A 53 23.90 2.92 3.87
C GLY A 53 22.60 3.73 3.87
N LYS A 54 22.42 4.65 2.94
CA LYS A 54 21.25 5.55 2.90
C LYS A 54 20.26 5.15 1.80
N ILE A 55 18.98 5.38 2.09
CA ILE A 55 17.90 5.40 1.10
C ILE A 55 17.51 6.86 0.88
N ARG A 56 17.39 7.23 -0.38
CA ARG A 56 16.93 8.55 -0.82
C ARG A 56 15.62 8.40 -1.53
N LEU A 57 14.54 8.91 -0.94
CA LEU A 57 13.20 8.82 -1.53
C LEU A 57 12.94 9.94 -2.53
N ALA A 58 13.60 11.11 -2.37
CA ALA A 58 13.63 12.18 -3.35
C ALA A 58 14.94 12.08 -4.15
N ASP A 59 14.88 11.58 -5.37
CA ASP A 59 16.05 11.39 -6.24
C ASP A 59 16.32 12.65 -7.07
N LEU A 60 17.38 13.39 -6.73
CA LEU A 60 17.81 14.61 -7.43
C LEU A 60 18.29 14.39 -8.87
N ARG A 61 18.60 13.15 -9.27
CA ARG A 61 19.03 12.88 -10.65
C ARG A 61 17.84 12.84 -11.61
N THR A 62 16.71 12.41 -11.11
CA THR A 62 15.48 12.27 -11.89
C THR A 62 14.39 13.25 -11.45
N ASN A 63 14.60 13.96 -10.34
CA ASN A 63 13.63 14.80 -9.65
C ASN A 63 12.31 14.08 -9.36
N LYS A 64 12.40 12.78 -8.98
CA LYS A 64 11.23 11.94 -8.71
C LYS A 64 11.12 11.57 -7.25
N ILE A 65 9.87 11.50 -6.79
CA ILE A 65 9.48 11.00 -5.47
C ILE A 65 8.19 10.19 -5.60
N TYR A 66 7.94 9.26 -4.69
CA TYR A 66 6.68 8.49 -4.70
C TYR A 66 5.47 9.39 -4.47
N SER A 67 4.39 9.13 -5.22
CA SER A 67 3.18 9.96 -5.19
C SER A 67 2.51 10.01 -3.81
N GLY A 68 2.56 8.94 -3.02
CA GLY A 68 2.00 8.91 -1.67
C GLY A 68 2.70 9.82 -0.65
N LEU A 69 3.87 10.39 -0.99
CA LEU A 69 4.62 11.30 -0.12
C LEU A 69 4.27 12.78 -0.31
N GLN A 70 3.30 13.13 -1.14
CA GLN A 70 2.91 14.51 -1.42
C GLN A 70 2.69 15.32 -0.14
N LYS A 71 1.89 14.82 0.80
CA LYS A 71 1.59 15.53 2.06
C LYS A 71 2.85 15.84 2.89
N TYR A 72 3.86 14.99 2.83
CA TYR A 72 5.14 15.23 3.49
C TYR A 72 5.95 16.36 2.82
N ILE A 73 5.82 16.52 1.48
CA ILE A 73 6.45 17.63 0.76
C ILE A 73 5.73 18.94 1.09
N GLU A 74 4.40 18.91 1.15
CA GLU A 74 3.59 20.06 1.57
C GLU A 74 3.97 20.49 2.99
N GLN A 75 4.09 19.55 3.93
CA GLN A 75 4.52 19.83 5.29
C GLN A 75 5.95 20.39 5.36
N PHE A 76 6.89 19.82 4.58
CA PHE A 76 8.24 20.33 4.45
C PHE A 76 8.27 21.81 4.00
N CYS A 77 7.42 22.16 3.02
CA CYS A 77 7.32 23.54 2.54
C CYS A 77 6.74 24.46 3.61
N ILE A 78 5.70 24.04 4.32
CA ILE A 78 5.08 24.83 5.40
C ILE A 78 6.10 25.12 6.51
N GLU A 79 6.84 24.11 6.98
CA GLU A 79 7.82 24.23 8.05
C GLU A 79 8.98 25.17 7.72
N ARG A 80 9.28 25.38 6.43
CA ARG A 80 10.40 26.20 5.94
C ARG A 80 9.96 27.48 5.25
N GLU A 81 8.68 27.78 5.30
CA GLU A 81 8.09 28.95 4.65
C GLU A 81 8.35 29.02 3.13
N TYR A 82 8.51 27.84 2.49
CA TYR A 82 8.58 27.74 1.03
C TYR A 82 7.18 27.71 0.43
N SER A 83 7.02 28.31 -0.74
CA SER A 83 5.78 28.18 -1.50
C SER A 83 5.76 26.84 -2.24
N ILE A 84 4.56 26.25 -2.38
CA ILE A 84 4.36 25.03 -3.12
C ILE A 84 3.23 25.22 -4.15
N GLU A 85 3.43 24.69 -5.33
CA GLU A 85 2.41 24.62 -6.37
C GLU A 85 2.12 23.17 -6.73
N VAL A 86 0.86 22.78 -6.62
CA VAL A 86 0.36 21.46 -7.00
C VAL A 86 -0.72 21.65 -8.05
N PRO A 87 -0.37 21.60 -9.37
CA PRO A 87 -1.30 21.92 -10.46
C PRO A 87 -2.30 20.80 -10.77
N TYR A 88 -2.49 19.85 -9.85
CA TYR A 88 -3.47 18.77 -9.95
C TYR A 88 -4.15 18.55 -8.61
N GLN A 89 -5.34 17.97 -8.65
CA GLN A 89 -6.04 17.53 -7.45
C GLN A 89 -6.18 16.01 -7.48
N GLU A 90 -5.83 15.34 -6.38
CA GLU A 90 -6.18 13.93 -6.23
C GLU A 90 -7.70 13.83 -6.07
N PRO A 91 -8.33 12.87 -6.76
CA PRO A 91 -9.75 12.65 -6.60
C PRO A 91 -10.07 12.27 -5.16
N PHE A 92 -11.11 12.89 -4.61
CA PHE A 92 -11.64 12.57 -3.30
C PHE A 92 -13.16 12.46 -3.38
N ASP A 93 -13.73 11.37 -2.85
CA ASP A 93 -15.17 11.15 -2.80
C ASP A 93 -15.56 10.79 -1.36
N ASP A 94 -16.41 11.60 -0.74
CA ASP A 94 -16.89 11.40 0.63
C ASP A 94 -18.29 10.74 0.70
N ASN A 95 -18.96 10.55 -0.44
CA ASN A 95 -20.31 9.99 -0.55
C ASN A 95 -20.32 8.46 -0.76
N ILE A 96 -19.52 7.73 -0.02
CA ILE A 96 -19.40 6.28 -0.20
C ILE A 96 -20.21 5.53 0.88
N ASP A 97 -21.51 5.43 0.66
CA ASP A 97 -22.40 4.58 1.48
C ASP A 97 -22.66 3.20 0.84
N TRP A 98 -21.92 2.89 -0.22
CA TRP A 98 -22.09 1.70 -1.05
C TRP A 98 -21.96 0.37 -0.29
N VAL A 99 -21.12 0.32 0.76
CA VAL A 99 -20.85 -0.93 1.50
C VAL A 99 -22.12 -1.53 2.11
N ASP A 100 -23.07 -0.68 2.51
CA ASP A 100 -24.33 -1.11 3.10
C ASP A 100 -25.32 -1.68 2.08
N LEU A 101 -25.05 -1.49 0.78
CA LEU A 101 -25.90 -1.95 -0.33
C LEU A 101 -25.45 -3.29 -0.91
N LEU A 102 -24.28 -3.83 -0.49
CA LEU A 102 -23.76 -5.09 -1.01
C LEU A 102 -24.53 -6.29 -0.49
N PRO A 103 -24.94 -7.22 -1.37
CA PRO A 103 -25.57 -8.48 -0.97
C PRO A 103 -24.51 -9.46 -0.45
N LEU A 104 -24.12 -9.33 0.82
CA LEU A 104 -23.13 -10.19 1.46
C LEU A 104 -23.75 -11.40 2.17
N GLY A 105 -25.02 -11.70 1.91
CA GLY A 105 -25.75 -12.80 2.55
C GLY A 105 -25.75 -12.64 4.07
N ASN A 106 -25.27 -13.66 4.78
CA ASN A 106 -25.19 -13.64 6.25
C ASN A 106 -23.95 -12.90 6.80
N ILE A 107 -23.06 -12.41 5.94
CA ILE A 107 -21.85 -11.71 6.34
C ILE A 107 -22.19 -10.24 6.61
N LYS A 108 -21.93 -9.80 7.84
CA LYS A 108 -22.10 -8.40 8.24
C LYS A 108 -20.73 -7.79 8.48
N PRO A 109 -20.26 -6.88 7.60
CA PRO A 109 -19.04 -6.13 7.86
C PRO A 109 -19.16 -5.36 9.17
N ARG A 110 -18.11 -5.39 9.99
CA ARG A 110 -18.02 -4.62 11.23
C ARG A 110 -17.82 -3.15 10.91
N ASP A 111 -18.19 -2.26 11.80
CA ASP A 111 -18.15 -0.82 11.56
C ASP A 111 -16.74 -0.35 11.17
N TYR A 112 -15.70 -0.79 11.88
CA TYR A 112 -14.32 -0.45 11.53
C TYR A 112 -13.88 -0.97 10.14
N GLN A 113 -14.47 -2.06 9.65
CA GLN A 113 -14.20 -2.56 8.28
C GLN A 113 -14.86 -1.67 7.24
N LYS A 114 -16.10 -1.23 7.50
CA LYS A 114 -16.81 -0.26 6.65
C LYS A 114 -16.05 1.07 6.60
N ASP A 115 -15.60 1.57 7.74
CA ASP A 115 -14.81 2.80 7.84
C ASP A 115 -13.50 2.70 7.07
N ALA A 116 -12.80 1.54 7.16
CA ALA A 116 -11.58 1.30 6.40
C ALA A 116 -11.82 1.28 4.90
N VAL A 117 -12.90 0.65 4.44
CA VAL A 117 -13.30 0.64 3.03
C VAL A 117 -13.66 2.04 2.58
N LYS A 118 -14.49 2.76 3.34
CA LYS A 118 -14.87 4.15 3.04
C LYS A 118 -13.64 5.04 2.92
N TYR A 119 -12.74 4.99 3.90
CA TYR A 119 -11.47 5.73 3.86
C TYR A 119 -10.65 5.40 2.61
N GLY A 120 -10.47 4.11 2.31
CA GLY A 120 -9.69 3.67 1.16
C GLY A 120 -10.28 4.17 -0.15
N LEU A 121 -11.57 4.01 -0.34
CA LEU A 121 -12.27 4.40 -1.57
C LEU A 121 -12.28 5.92 -1.74
N SER A 122 -12.55 6.69 -0.68
CA SER A 122 -12.54 8.16 -0.73
C SER A 122 -11.19 8.72 -1.13
N ASN A 123 -10.10 8.15 -0.62
CA ASN A 123 -8.73 8.61 -0.90
C ASN A 123 -8.08 7.90 -2.09
N ARG A 124 -8.66 6.81 -2.60
CA ARG A 124 -8.10 5.92 -3.63
C ARG A 124 -6.74 5.31 -3.29
N LYS A 125 -6.09 5.75 -2.23
CA LYS A 125 -4.77 5.33 -1.76
C LYS A 125 -4.78 5.19 -0.24
N GLY A 126 -4.13 4.16 0.28
CA GLY A 126 -4.01 3.99 1.73
C GLY A 126 -3.21 2.77 2.16
N LEU A 127 -2.50 2.94 3.28
CA LEU A 127 -1.86 1.86 4.01
C LEU A 127 -2.72 1.52 5.23
N LEU A 128 -3.53 0.47 5.10
CA LEU A 128 -4.51 0.04 6.10
C LEU A 128 -3.84 -0.87 7.13
N VAL A 129 -3.64 -0.37 8.34
CA VAL A 129 -3.05 -1.15 9.44
C VAL A 129 -4.18 -1.83 10.22
N SER A 130 -4.22 -3.14 10.13
CA SER A 130 -5.32 -3.97 10.62
C SER A 130 -4.76 -5.24 11.25
N PRO A 131 -4.89 -5.46 12.57
CA PRO A 131 -4.28 -6.59 13.26
C PRO A 131 -4.79 -7.94 12.72
N THR A 132 -4.14 -9.02 13.13
CA THR A 132 -4.61 -10.38 12.85
C THR A 132 -6.03 -10.57 13.38
N ALA A 133 -6.84 -11.35 12.70
CA ALA A 133 -8.26 -11.60 13.00
C ALA A 133 -9.21 -10.39 12.85
N SER A 134 -8.75 -9.25 12.35
CA SER A 134 -9.62 -8.11 12.04
C SER A 134 -10.47 -8.30 10.77
N GLY A 135 -10.24 -9.38 10.00
CA GLY A 135 -10.93 -9.66 8.74
C GLY A 135 -10.41 -8.84 7.56
N LYS A 136 -9.08 -8.74 7.40
CA LYS A 136 -8.42 -8.06 6.28
C LYS A 136 -8.91 -8.54 4.91
N SER A 137 -9.14 -9.85 4.75
CA SER A 137 -9.63 -10.42 3.47
C SER A 137 -11.02 -9.90 3.09
N LEU A 138 -11.90 -9.64 4.06
CA LEU A 138 -13.20 -9.01 3.79
C LEU A 138 -13.04 -7.55 3.36
N ILE A 139 -12.15 -6.78 3.98
CA ILE A 139 -11.85 -5.41 3.55
C ILE A 139 -11.34 -5.41 2.10
N ILE A 140 -10.41 -6.33 1.75
CA ILE A 140 -9.90 -6.49 0.38
C ILE A 140 -11.04 -6.81 -0.58
N TYR A 141 -11.91 -7.77 -0.22
CA TYR A 141 -13.06 -8.15 -1.03
C TYR A 141 -13.99 -6.96 -1.30
N LEU A 142 -14.32 -6.18 -0.27
CA LEU A 142 -15.20 -5.01 -0.41
C LEU A 142 -14.59 -3.93 -1.32
N LEU A 143 -13.28 -3.64 -1.19
CA LEU A 143 -12.58 -2.71 -2.08
C LEU A 143 -12.61 -3.18 -3.54
N ILE A 144 -12.38 -4.47 -3.77
CA ILE A 144 -12.43 -5.10 -5.10
C ILE A 144 -13.84 -5.01 -5.68
N ARG A 145 -14.88 -5.31 -4.90
CA ARG A 145 -16.28 -5.26 -5.34
C ARG A 145 -16.70 -3.88 -5.80
N TYR A 146 -16.33 -2.84 -5.04
CA TYR A 146 -16.56 -1.46 -5.45
C TYR A 146 -15.89 -1.15 -6.79
N PHE A 147 -14.61 -1.49 -6.91
CA PHE A 147 -13.86 -1.20 -8.13
C PHE A 147 -14.46 -1.91 -9.36
N MET A 148 -14.89 -3.16 -9.23
CA MET A 148 -15.54 -3.91 -10.31
C MET A 148 -16.84 -3.27 -10.80
N GLU A 149 -17.59 -2.66 -9.90
CA GLU A 149 -18.85 -2.01 -10.24
C GLU A 149 -18.63 -0.71 -11.01
N TYR A 150 -17.67 0.10 -10.57
CA TYR A 150 -17.44 1.44 -11.09
C TYR A 150 -16.33 1.55 -12.14
N ASN A 151 -15.47 0.53 -12.31
CA ASN A 151 -14.30 0.55 -13.19
C ASN A 151 -14.20 -0.72 -14.08
N LYS A 152 -15.17 -0.92 -14.95
CA LYS A 152 -15.28 -2.15 -15.77
C LYS A 152 -14.17 -2.34 -16.81
N SER A 153 -13.44 -1.29 -17.16
CA SER A 153 -12.42 -1.32 -18.23
C SER A 153 -11.01 -1.70 -17.74
N LYS A 154 -10.74 -1.60 -16.44
CA LYS A 154 -9.44 -1.87 -15.84
C LYS A 154 -9.51 -3.13 -14.97
N LYS A 155 -8.36 -3.79 -14.82
CA LYS A 155 -8.21 -5.01 -14.02
C LYS A 155 -7.67 -4.69 -12.62
N ILE A 156 -7.72 -5.70 -11.76
CA ILE A 156 -7.31 -5.62 -10.35
C ILE A 156 -6.16 -6.60 -10.14
N LEU A 157 -5.09 -6.14 -9.48
CA LEU A 157 -3.95 -6.95 -9.06
C LEU A 157 -3.90 -7.04 -7.54
N LEU A 158 -4.13 -8.23 -6.99
CA LEU A 158 -3.92 -8.56 -5.59
C LEU A 158 -2.62 -9.34 -5.43
N ILE A 159 -1.68 -8.79 -4.67
CA ILE A 159 -0.37 -9.39 -4.41
C ILE A 159 -0.36 -9.94 -2.99
N VAL A 160 -0.09 -11.23 -2.87
CA VAL A 160 -0.01 -11.94 -1.59
C VAL A 160 1.38 -12.59 -1.42
N PRO A 161 1.85 -12.84 -0.17
CA PRO A 161 3.19 -13.37 0.06
C PRO A 161 3.44 -14.78 -0.46
N THR A 162 2.45 -15.67 -0.37
CA THR A 162 2.62 -17.12 -0.63
C THR A 162 1.55 -17.70 -1.51
N THR A 163 1.84 -18.83 -2.14
CA THR A 163 0.86 -19.57 -2.97
C THR A 163 -0.31 -20.12 -2.15
N SER A 164 -0.10 -20.43 -0.88
CA SER A 164 -1.19 -20.82 0.03
C SER A 164 -2.18 -19.67 0.22
N LEU A 165 -1.68 -18.44 0.37
CA LEU A 165 -2.53 -17.26 0.48
C LEU A 165 -3.25 -16.90 -0.83
N VAL A 166 -2.69 -17.23 -2.01
CA VAL A 166 -3.42 -17.12 -3.28
C VAL A 166 -4.69 -17.98 -3.25
N LYS A 167 -4.56 -19.26 -2.84
CA LYS A 167 -5.68 -20.19 -2.74
C LYS A 167 -6.67 -19.79 -1.64
N GLN A 168 -6.15 -19.37 -0.49
CA GLN A 168 -6.99 -18.93 0.61
C GLN A 168 -7.83 -17.71 0.22
N MET A 169 -7.21 -16.69 -0.38
CA MET A 169 -7.92 -15.47 -0.80
C MET A 169 -9.01 -15.77 -1.83
N TYR A 170 -8.72 -16.68 -2.77
CA TYR A 170 -9.75 -17.17 -3.71
C TYR A 170 -10.91 -17.87 -2.97
N GLY A 171 -10.60 -18.73 -2.00
CA GLY A 171 -11.60 -19.42 -1.17
C GLY A 171 -12.43 -18.43 -0.34
N ASP A 172 -11.78 -17.45 0.29
CA ASP A 172 -12.47 -16.39 1.05
C ASP A 172 -13.46 -15.63 0.15
N PHE A 173 -13.05 -15.28 -1.08
CA PHE A 173 -13.93 -14.58 -2.03
C PHE A 173 -15.11 -15.45 -2.47
N ALA A 174 -14.88 -16.75 -2.68
CA ALA A 174 -15.94 -17.69 -2.97
C ALA A 174 -16.94 -17.83 -1.80
N ASP A 175 -16.43 -17.83 -0.56
CA ASP A 175 -17.27 -17.90 0.63
C ASP A 175 -18.08 -16.62 0.83
N TYR A 176 -17.46 -15.43 0.61
CA TYR A 176 -18.13 -14.14 0.74
C TYR A 176 -19.22 -13.91 -0.30
N SER A 177 -19.10 -14.57 -1.46
CA SER A 177 -20.03 -14.41 -2.58
C SER A 177 -21.08 -15.49 -2.70
N LYS A 178 -21.23 -16.40 -1.74
CA LYS A 178 -22.18 -17.54 -1.83
C LYS A 178 -23.62 -17.13 -2.13
N ASP A 179 -24.04 -16.00 -1.54
CA ASP A 179 -25.39 -15.47 -1.67
C ASP A 179 -25.47 -14.25 -2.62
N ASP A 180 -24.39 -13.99 -3.37
CA ASP A 180 -24.26 -12.84 -4.25
C ASP A 180 -24.24 -13.27 -5.72
N GLU A 181 -25.38 -13.20 -6.36
CA GLU A 181 -25.53 -13.52 -7.79
C GLU A 181 -24.75 -12.56 -8.72
N THR A 182 -24.29 -11.42 -8.20
CA THR A 182 -23.56 -10.40 -8.98
C THR A 182 -22.05 -10.64 -9.02
N PHE A 183 -21.54 -11.60 -8.25
CA PHE A 183 -20.12 -11.97 -8.22
C PHE A 183 -19.92 -13.46 -8.47
N ASN A 184 -19.10 -13.78 -9.46
CA ASN A 184 -18.68 -15.15 -9.72
C ASN A 184 -17.16 -15.27 -9.43
N PRO A 185 -16.72 -16.16 -8.52
CA PRO A 185 -15.30 -16.36 -8.22
C PRO A 185 -14.43 -16.69 -9.44
N ASN A 186 -15.00 -17.20 -10.53
CA ASN A 186 -14.27 -17.48 -11.78
C ASN A 186 -13.69 -16.23 -12.46
N VAL A 187 -14.09 -15.03 -12.04
CA VAL A 187 -13.44 -13.76 -12.47
C VAL A 187 -12.06 -13.57 -11.83
N CYS A 188 -11.65 -14.46 -10.91
CA CYS A 188 -10.37 -14.44 -10.25
C CYS A 188 -9.38 -15.40 -10.93
N HIS A 189 -8.32 -14.86 -11.49
CA HIS A 189 -7.19 -15.61 -12.03
C HIS A 189 -6.10 -15.79 -10.97
N GLN A 190 -5.77 -17.02 -10.63
CA GLN A 190 -4.76 -17.37 -9.64
C GLN A 190 -3.41 -17.58 -10.33
N ILE A 191 -2.45 -16.64 -10.14
CA ILE A 191 -1.12 -16.73 -10.74
C ILE A 191 -0.12 -17.33 -9.74
N MET A 192 0.33 -18.53 -10.08
CA MET A 192 1.37 -19.27 -9.36
C MET A 192 2.44 -19.76 -10.35
N ALA A 193 3.47 -20.46 -9.86
CA ALA A 193 4.48 -21.06 -10.72
C ALA A 193 3.85 -22.02 -11.73
N GLY A 194 4.21 -21.88 -13.00
CA GLY A 194 3.70 -22.72 -14.10
C GLY A 194 2.33 -22.29 -14.65
N ILE A 195 1.65 -21.33 -14.06
CA ILE A 195 0.36 -20.82 -14.58
C ILE A 195 0.63 -19.65 -15.53
N ASP A 196 -0.18 -19.57 -16.62
CA ASP A 196 -0.14 -18.42 -17.51
C ASP A 196 -0.39 -17.12 -16.74
N LYS A 197 0.31 -16.07 -17.15
CA LYS A 197 0.21 -14.73 -16.54
C LYS A 197 -0.93 -13.92 -17.14
N ASN A 198 -1.46 -14.32 -18.28
CA ASN A 198 -2.54 -13.66 -18.97
C ASN A 198 -3.83 -14.49 -18.88
N ALA A 199 -4.92 -13.81 -18.59
CA ALA A 199 -6.25 -14.38 -18.60
C ALA A 199 -7.26 -13.31 -19.02
N ASP A 200 -8.40 -13.74 -19.54
CA ASP A 200 -9.54 -12.84 -19.77
C ASP A 200 -10.43 -12.80 -18.52
N THR A 201 -9.84 -12.26 -17.44
CA THR A 201 -10.49 -12.13 -16.13
C THR A 201 -10.24 -10.73 -15.58
N GLN A 202 -11.04 -10.32 -14.60
CA GLN A 202 -10.95 -8.98 -14.03
C GLN A 202 -10.02 -8.91 -12.81
N ILE A 203 -9.91 -10.00 -12.04
CA ILE A 203 -9.12 -10.05 -10.81
C ILE A 203 -7.93 -11.00 -10.99
N TYR A 204 -6.74 -10.55 -10.64
CA TYR A 204 -5.50 -11.31 -10.65
C TYR A 204 -4.98 -11.42 -9.23
N ILE A 205 -4.93 -12.65 -8.69
CA ILE A 205 -4.36 -12.94 -7.37
C ILE A 205 -3.01 -13.63 -7.60
N SER A 206 -1.92 -13.01 -7.16
CA SER A 206 -0.57 -13.45 -7.49
C SER A 206 0.38 -13.36 -6.31
N THR A 207 1.40 -14.23 -6.32
CA THR A 207 2.60 -13.98 -5.52
C THR A 207 3.53 -13.03 -6.29
N TRP A 208 4.29 -12.19 -5.58
CA TRP A 208 5.24 -11.27 -6.22
C TRP A 208 6.32 -12.00 -7.04
N GLN A 209 6.74 -13.19 -6.60
CA GLN A 209 7.75 -14.01 -7.29
C GLN A 209 7.31 -14.39 -8.70
N SER A 210 6.00 -14.57 -8.90
CA SER A 210 5.44 -14.99 -10.17
C SER A 210 5.43 -13.88 -11.22
N ILE A 211 5.44 -12.59 -10.82
CA ILE A 211 5.18 -11.46 -11.71
C ILE A 211 6.27 -10.38 -11.73
N TYR A 212 7.22 -10.31 -10.77
CA TYR A 212 8.15 -9.17 -10.65
C TYR A 212 9.06 -8.93 -11.87
N LYS A 213 9.33 -10.01 -12.66
CA LYS A 213 10.15 -9.93 -13.89
C LYS A 213 9.37 -9.46 -15.12
N LEU A 214 8.03 -9.39 -15.03
CA LEU A 214 7.22 -8.98 -16.17
C LEU A 214 7.50 -7.50 -16.53
N PRO A 215 7.37 -7.13 -17.81
CA PRO A 215 7.64 -5.79 -18.29
C PRO A 215 6.57 -4.79 -17.77
N LYS A 216 6.86 -3.48 -17.88
CA LYS A 216 5.97 -2.41 -17.39
C LYS A 216 4.60 -2.46 -18.06
N GLU A 217 4.55 -2.78 -19.33
CA GLU A 217 3.36 -2.84 -20.17
C GLU A 217 2.32 -3.84 -19.63
N TYR A 218 2.80 -4.95 -19.04
CA TYR A 218 1.92 -5.91 -18.38
C TYR A 218 1.12 -5.29 -17.23
N PHE A 219 1.72 -4.36 -16.49
CA PHE A 219 1.11 -3.76 -15.31
C PHE A 219 0.18 -2.58 -15.62
N GLN A 220 0.21 -2.04 -16.84
CA GLN A 220 -0.63 -0.90 -17.24
C GLN A 220 -2.13 -1.26 -17.38
N GLN A 221 -2.46 -2.55 -17.45
CA GLN A 221 -3.85 -3.00 -17.46
C GLN A 221 -4.56 -2.87 -16.11
N PHE A 222 -3.81 -2.71 -15.01
CA PHE A 222 -4.38 -2.66 -13.67
C PHE A 222 -4.71 -1.23 -13.25
N GLY A 223 -5.98 -0.98 -12.92
CA GLY A 223 -6.46 0.28 -12.32
C GLY A 223 -6.50 0.24 -10.79
N MET A 224 -6.45 -0.98 -10.21
CA MET A 224 -6.33 -1.19 -8.78
C MET A 224 -5.19 -2.16 -8.49
N VAL A 225 -4.36 -1.82 -7.49
CA VAL A 225 -3.34 -2.72 -6.94
C VAL A 225 -3.49 -2.81 -5.42
N ILE A 226 -3.51 -4.03 -4.90
CA ILE A 226 -3.60 -4.31 -3.47
C ILE A 226 -2.40 -5.18 -3.08
N GLY A 227 -1.69 -4.78 -2.02
CA GLY A 227 -0.63 -5.57 -1.40
C GLY A 227 -1.08 -6.08 -0.03
N ASP A 228 -1.29 -7.38 0.10
CA ASP A 228 -1.48 -8.00 1.40
C ASP A 228 -0.13 -8.23 2.07
N GLU A 229 -0.10 -8.17 3.41
CA GLU A 229 1.12 -8.14 4.22
C GLU A 229 2.12 -7.07 3.72
N ALA A 230 1.62 -5.83 3.60
CA ALA A 230 2.31 -4.70 2.99
C ALA A 230 3.69 -4.40 3.61
N HIS A 231 3.95 -4.79 4.87
CA HIS A 231 5.26 -4.66 5.50
C HIS A 231 6.39 -5.36 4.73
N ASN A 232 6.08 -6.33 3.86
CA ASN A 232 7.05 -6.99 2.99
C ASN A 232 7.47 -6.13 1.77
N PHE A 233 6.72 -5.08 1.43
CA PHE A 233 6.95 -4.23 0.25
C PHE A 233 8.15 -3.27 0.38
N LYS A 234 9.05 -3.53 1.30
CA LYS A 234 10.39 -2.92 1.37
C LYS A 234 11.41 -3.57 0.43
N ALA A 235 11.13 -4.77 -0.09
CA ALA A 235 12.01 -5.45 -1.02
C ALA A 235 11.96 -4.81 -2.43
N LYS A 236 13.12 -4.69 -3.08
CA LYS A 236 13.25 -4.05 -4.41
C LYS A 236 12.31 -4.63 -5.47
N SER A 237 12.08 -5.95 -5.45
CA SER A 237 11.16 -6.62 -6.39
C SER A 237 9.72 -6.18 -6.22
N LEU A 238 9.24 -6.05 -4.96
CA LEU A 238 7.89 -5.59 -4.66
C LEU A 238 7.71 -4.11 -4.97
N ILE A 239 8.70 -3.27 -4.61
CA ILE A 239 8.73 -1.85 -5.01
C ILE A 239 8.66 -1.74 -6.54
N SER A 240 9.44 -2.55 -7.27
CA SER A 240 9.43 -2.56 -8.73
C SER A 240 8.06 -2.90 -9.32
N ILE A 241 7.30 -3.83 -8.75
CA ILE A 241 5.95 -4.13 -9.20
C ILE A 241 5.05 -2.91 -9.03
N LEU A 242 5.02 -2.32 -7.83
CA LEU A 242 4.17 -1.18 -7.53
C LEU A 242 4.51 0.05 -8.37
N THR A 243 5.78 0.29 -8.67
CA THR A 243 6.19 1.39 -9.54
C THR A 243 5.89 1.16 -11.02
N LYS A 244 5.74 -0.11 -11.44
CA LYS A 244 5.27 -0.47 -12.80
C LYS A 244 3.75 -0.33 -12.96
N CYS A 245 2.98 -0.43 -11.86
CA CYS A 245 1.53 -0.19 -11.86
C CYS A 245 1.22 1.32 -12.00
N SER A 246 1.69 1.94 -13.08
CA SER A 246 1.60 3.39 -13.30
C SER A 246 0.19 3.90 -13.56
N GLU A 247 -0.74 3.00 -13.93
CA GLU A 247 -2.14 3.31 -14.22
C GLU A 247 -3.09 2.97 -13.06
N ALA A 248 -2.54 2.43 -11.95
CA ALA A 248 -3.35 2.02 -10.81
C ALA A 248 -3.69 3.23 -9.92
N GLU A 249 -4.86 3.82 -10.16
CA GLU A 249 -5.40 4.92 -9.36
C GLU A 249 -5.71 4.49 -7.92
N TYR A 250 -6.19 3.24 -7.76
CA TYR A 250 -6.49 2.66 -6.46
C TYR A 250 -5.32 1.82 -5.98
N ARG A 251 -4.71 2.22 -4.87
CA ARG A 251 -3.49 1.62 -4.33
C ARG A 251 -3.63 1.36 -2.85
N PHE A 252 -3.73 0.08 -2.44
CA PHE A 252 -3.94 -0.28 -1.06
C PHE A 252 -2.87 -1.24 -0.57
N GLY A 253 -2.29 -0.93 0.59
CA GLY A 253 -1.48 -1.86 1.36
C GLY A 253 -2.24 -2.29 2.61
N LEU A 254 -2.32 -3.59 2.90
CA LEU A 254 -2.87 -4.08 4.16
C LEU A 254 -1.77 -4.77 4.95
N THR A 255 -1.69 -4.50 6.26
CA THR A 255 -0.71 -5.14 7.14
C THR A 255 -1.20 -5.20 8.58
N GLY A 256 -0.77 -6.23 9.31
CA GLY A 256 -1.06 -6.34 10.74
C GLY A 256 -0.22 -5.39 11.59
N THR A 257 0.99 -5.11 11.17
CA THR A 257 1.98 -4.32 11.92
C THR A 257 2.86 -3.50 10.98
N LEU A 258 3.37 -2.38 11.50
CA LEU A 258 4.49 -1.65 10.91
C LEU A 258 5.71 -1.86 11.81
N ASP A 259 6.88 -2.06 11.24
CA ASP A 259 8.12 -2.38 11.98
C ASP A 259 8.70 -1.21 12.80
N GLY A 260 7.97 -0.09 12.89
CA GLY A 260 8.33 1.07 13.70
C GLY A 260 9.49 1.91 13.14
N THR A 261 10.14 1.51 12.05
CA THR A 261 11.19 2.32 11.45
C THR A 261 10.61 3.36 10.50
N GLN A 262 10.98 4.62 10.67
CA GLN A 262 10.49 5.73 9.83
C GLN A 262 10.78 5.50 8.34
N THR A 263 11.94 4.95 8.00
CA THR A 263 12.32 4.66 6.61
C THR A 263 11.34 3.70 5.94
N HIS A 264 11.00 2.61 6.60
CA HIS A 264 10.06 1.63 6.05
C HIS A 264 8.66 2.19 5.94
N LYS A 265 8.21 2.94 6.95
CA LYS A 265 6.91 3.62 6.93
C LYS A 265 6.80 4.53 5.70
N LEU A 266 7.78 5.41 5.47
CA LEU A 266 7.75 6.34 4.34
C LEU A 266 7.83 5.66 2.97
N VAL A 267 8.56 4.54 2.84
CA VAL A 267 8.53 3.74 1.61
C VAL A 267 7.14 3.19 1.35
N LEU A 268 6.47 2.63 2.36
CA LEU A 268 5.13 2.06 2.23
C LEU A 268 4.08 3.14 1.97
N GLU A 269 4.12 4.25 2.71
CA GLU A 269 3.25 5.39 2.47
C GLU A 269 3.47 6.01 1.08
N GLY A 270 4.72 6.05 0.62
CA GLY A 270 5.04 6.49 -0.73
C GLY A 270 4.41 5.63 -1.82
N LEU A 271 4.32 4.33 -1.60
CA LEU A 271 3.80 3.37 -2.57
C LEU A 271 2.28 3.22 -2.52
N PHE A 272 1.69 3.29 -1.32
CA PHE A 272 0.27 3.00 -1.10
C PHE A 272 -0.56 4.22 -0.67
N GLY A 273 0.05 5.25 -0.10
CA GLY A 273 -0.62 6.39 0.49
C GLY A 273 -0.58 6.41 2.02
N PRO A 274 -1.25 7.37 2.65
CA PRO A 274 -1.19 7.58 4.09
C PRO A 274 -1.62 6.37 4.91
N VAL A 275 -1.05 6.24 6.13
CA VAL A 275 -1.44 5.21 7.10
C VAL A 275 -2.84 5.51 7.64
N TYR A 276 -3.69 4.48 7.65
CA TYR A 276 -4.96 4.45 8.34
C TYR A 276 -5.01 3.25 9.29
N ASN A 277 -5.20 3.51 10.58
CA ASN A 277 -5.34 2.47 11.59
C ASN A 277 -6.79 2.00 11.61
N VAL A 278 -7.04 0.79 11.14
CA VAL A 278 -8.38 0.21 10.99
C VAL A 278 -8.99 -0.10 12.35
N THR A 279 -8.26 -0.80 13.19
CA THR A 279 -8.62 -1.13 14.58
C THR A 279 -7.37 -1.52 15.35
N SER A 280 -7.49 -1.75 16.65
CA SER A 280 -6.41 -2.23 17.51
C SER A 280 -6.71 -3.64 18.04
N THR A 281 -5.65 -4.39 18.41
CA THR A 281 -5.82 -5.69 19.08
C THR A 281 -6.64 -5.54 20.37
N LYS A 282 -6.43 -4.45 21.12
CA LYS A 282 -7.18 -4.17 22.34
C LYS A 282 -8.67 -4.00 22.05
N ALA A 283 -9.04 -3.19 21.06
CA ALA A 283 -10.44 -3.03 20.68
C ALA A 283 -11.10 -4.36 20.28
N LEU A 284 -10.37 -5.22 19.54
CA LEU A 284 -10.87 -6.56 19.17
C LEU A 284 -11.09 -7.48 20.38
N ILE A 285 -10.28 -7.35 21.43
CA ILE A 285 -10.45 -8.08 22.70
C ILE A 285 -11.66 -7.50 23.47
N ASP A 286 -11.70 -6.19 23.63
CA ASP A 286 -12.77 -5.50 24.35
C ASP A 286 -14.16 -5.79 23.73
N ASP A 287 -14.21 -5.95 22.37
CA ASP A 287 -15.41 -6.31 21.63
C ASP A 287 -15.67 -7.83 21.53
N ASN A 288 -14.93 -8.66 22.27
CA ASN A 288 -15.02 -10.14 22.26
C ASN A 288 -14.78 -10.78 20.87
N HIS A 289 -14.01 -10.13 20.02
CA HIS A 289 -13.59 -10.68 18.72
C HIS A 289 -12.28 -11.46 18.78
N LEU A 290 -11.51 -11.27 19.85
CA LEU A 290 -10.31 -12.03 20.22
C LEU A 290 -10.41 -12.44 21.67
N SER A 291 -9.78 -13.56 22.01
CA SER A 291 -9.63 -14.01 23.40
C SER A 291 -8.72 -13.06 24.16
N ASP A 292 -8.96 -12.94 25.47
CA ASP A 292 -8.04 -12.26 26.38
C ASP A 292 -6.63 -12.88 26.30
N LEU A 293 -5.64 -12.03 26.46
CA LEU A 293 -4.22 -12.43 26.43
C LEU A 293 -3.59 -12.05 27.76
N ASP A 294 -3.27 -13.08 28.57
CA ASP A 294 -2.44 -12.96 29.76
C ASP A 294 -0.99 -13.30 29.41
N ILE A 295 -0.07 -12.41 29.75
CA ILE A 295 1.36 -12.60 29.51
C ILE A 295 2.07 -12.73 30.86
N GLU A 296 2.54 -13.94 31.17
CA GLU A 296 3.44 -14.18 32.31
C GLU A 296 4.90 -14.10 31.86
N VAL A 297 5.66 -13.19 32.47
CA VAL A 297 7.11 -13.06 32.20
C VAL A 297 7.87 -13.76 33.32
N VAL A 298 8.45 -14.90 33.02
CA VAL A 298 9.34 -15.64 33.93
C VAL A 298 10.79 -15.20 33.73
N LEU A 299 11.34 -14.49 34.73
CA LEU A 299 12.73 -14.10 34.74
C LEU A 299 13.59 -15.20 35.37
N LEU A 300 14.36 -15.92 34.55
CA LEU A 300 15.37 -16.88 35.03
C LEU A 300 16.63 -16.10 35.43
N LYS A 301 16.94 -16.08 36.72
CA LYS A 301 18.24 -15.60 37.21
C LYS A 301 19.23 -16.79 37.18
N HIS A 302 20.24 -16.70 36.29
CA HIS A 302 21.43 -17.56 36.45
C HIS A 302 22.21 -17.04 37.65
N LEU A 303 22.42 -17.92 38.63
CA LEU A 303 23.45 -17.70 39.64
C LEU A 303 24.80 -18.00 38.95
N GLU A 304 25.71 -17.02 39.00
CA GLU A 304 27.11 -17.17 38.56
C GLU A 304 27.84 -18.19 39.40
#